data_3a240797f6898fa5fc68248008b888f3
#
_entry.id   3a240797f6898fa5fc68248008b888f3
#
_cell.length_a   1.000
_cell.length_b   1.000
_cell.length_c   1.000
_cell.angle_alpha   90.00
_cell.angle_beta   90.00
_cell.angle_gamma   90.00
#
_symmetry.space_group_name_H-M   'P 1'
#
loop_
_entity.id
_entity.type
_entity.pdbx_description
1 polymer ?
#
loop_
_entity_poly.entity_id
_entity_poly.type
_entity_poly.pdbx_seq_one_letter_code
_entity_poly.pdbx_strand_id
1 'polypeptide(L)'
;MILKEVNCICILFQPIVQFSYEFVISFPEARWRGGSTAAAGAPSAPPPPAPGGSDVDDLIHLRGPLTEDALVRALQARFYHNKFYTSVGPILIAMNAYTDAGNALTPGAARAHRPELARLVLDAVRHQADTGCPQAIILSGVSGSGKTHASMVLLRRLFDVAGGGPETDAFKHLAAAFTVLRSLGTAATRANSHSSRIGHFIEVQVTDGALYRTKIHCYFLEQTRVVRPPPGERNYHIFYQLLAGLTPDERSQLHLDGYCAADLRYLSTCSPRRAEAEDGARFHAWKSCLGVLGIPFLDVLRVLAAVLLLGNVHFSDNADGIAEPNGEAELVAAGSLLGVGAAALLRGLGARG
;
A
#
# COMPACT_ATOMS: atom_id res chain seq x y z
N MET A 1 22.40 -13.79 5.12
CA MET A 1 23.79 -13.93 4.66
C MET A 1 23.86 -13.97 3.11
N ILE A 2 23.12 -13.08 2.41
CA ILE A 2 23.03 -13.02 0.93
C ILE A 2 23.36 -11.59 0.40
N LEU A 3 23.71 -10.63 1.27
CA LEU A 3 23.90 -9.24 0.86
C LEU A 3 25.36 -8.84 0.58
N LYS A 4 26.31 -9.79 0.54
CA LYS A 4 27.75 -9.45 0.49
C LYS A 4 28.33 -9.22 -0.92
N GLU A 5 27.58 -9.41 -1.99
CA GLU A 5 28.16 -9.32 -3.35
C GLU A 5 27.43 -8.41 -4.35
N VAL A 6 26.47 -7.58 -3.92
CA VAL A 6 25.73 -6.72 -4.84
C VAL A 6 25.66 -5.31 -4.30
N ASN A 7 26.13 -4.34 -5.06
CA ASN A 7 26.01 -2.90 -4.79
C ASN A 7 24.52 -2.50 -4.85
N CYS A 8 23.82 -2.55 -3.72
CA CYS A 8 22.38 -2.34 -3.65
C CYS A 8 21.98 -1.22 -2.71
N ILE A 9 20.95 -0.48 -3.09
CA ILE A 9 20.18 0.39 -2.20
C ILE A 9 18.81 -0.28 -2.00
N CYS A 10 18.46 -0.56 -0.75
CA CYS A 10 17.25 -1.27 -0.40
C CYS A 10 16.26 -0.34 0.30
N ILE A 11 15.00 -0.35 -0.13
CA ILE A 11 13.93 0.38 0.53
C ILE A 11 12.95 -0.64 1.09
N LEU A 12 12.87 -0.71 2.42
CA LEU A 12 12.07 -1.66 3.17
C LEU A 12 10.78 -1.03 3.68
N PHE A 13 9.66 -1.68 3.39
CA PHE A 13 8.37 -1.39 4.01
C PHE A 13 7.97 -2.55 4.91
N GLN A 14 7.81 -2.31 6.19
CA GLN A 14 7.18 -3.28 7.07
C GLN A 14 5.75 -2.87 7.41
N PRO A 15 4.74 -3.75 7.21
CA PRO A 15 3.53 -3.70 8.00
C PRO A 15 3.93 -4.01 9.45
N ILE A 16 3.39 -3.26 10.40
CA ILE A 16 3.72 -3.44 11.82
C ILE A 16 3.31 -4.86 12.25
N VAL A 17 4.28 -5.76 12.34
CA VAL A 17 4.27 -6.89 13.25
C VAL A 17 5.14 -6.45 14.42
N GLN A 18 4.59 -6.54 15.60
CA GLN A 18 5.12 -6.11 16.87
C GLN A 18 6.56 -6.61 17.10
N PHE A 19 7.55 -5.73 16.84
CA PHE A 19 8.90 -5.89 17.36
C PHE A 19 9.25 -4.68 18.22
N SER A 20 9.57 -4.96 19.45
CA SER A 20 10.00 -4.03 20.48
C SER A 20 11.27 -3.30 20.03
N TYR A 21 11.26 -1.98 20.15
CA TYR A 21 12.28 -0.96 19.88
C TYR A 21 12.13 -0.21 18.55
N GLU A 22 11.01 0.51 18.42
CA GLU A 22 10.91 1.58 17.44
C GLU A 22 10.09 2.73 18.03
N PHE A 23 10.71 3.87 18.26
CA PHE A 23 10.01 5.09 18.61
C PHE A 23 9.34 5.65 17.35
N VAL A 24 8.13 5.26 17.10
CA VAL A 24 7.25 5.96 16.17
C VAL A 24 6.24 6.72 17.00
N ILE A 25 6.40 8.04 17.09
CA ILE A 25 5.39 8.89 17.71
C ILE A 25 4.22 9.00 16.74
N SER A 26 3.28 8.07 16.86
CA SER A 26 1.96 8.19 16.26
C SER A 26 1.07 8.95 17.21
N PHE A 27 0.65 10.14 16.82
CA PHE A 27 -0.42 10.82 17.52
C PHE A 27 -1.74 10.12 17.21
N PRO A 28 -2.46 9.54 18.20
CA PRO A 28 -3.80 9.02 17.97
C PRO A 28 -4.71 10.19 17.57
N GLU A 29 -5.52 10.01 16.51
CA GLU A 29 -6.54 10.98 16.07
C GLU A 29 -7.46 11.49 17.20
N ALA A 30 -7.62 10.71 18.27
CA ALA A 30 -8.50 11.02 19.41
C ALA A 30 -8.09 12.26 20.21
N ARG A 31 -6.85 12.73 20.18
CA ARG A 31 -6.41 13.94 20.91
C ARG A 31 -6.60 15.25 20.13
N TRP A 32 -6.94 15.17 18.83
CA TRP A 32 -7.18 16.34 17.98
C TRP A 32 -8.66 16.67 17.77
N ARG A 33 -9.57 15.79 18.21
CA ARG A 33 -11.01 16.06 18.21
C ARG A 33 -11.40 16.70 19.53
N GLY A 34 -11.20 17.99 19.67
CA GLY A 34 -12.00 18.79 20.61
C GLY A 34 -13.47 18.60 20.25
N GLY A 35 -14.26 18.07 21.20
CA GLY A 35 -15.62 17.65 20.96
C GLY A 35 -16.49 18.73 20.35
N SER A 36 -17.18 18.37 19.28
CA SER A 36 -18.54 18.82 18.96
C SER A 36 -19.01 18.10 17.71
N THR A 37 -20.06 17.32 17.83
CA THR A 37 -20.93 16.89 16.72
C THR A 37 -21.66 18.12 16.19
N ALA A 38 -21.13 18.73 15.14
CA ALA A 38 -21.86 19.71 14.34
C ALA A 38 -21.31 19.68 12.89
N ALA A 39 -22.27 19.72 11.98
CA ALA A 39 -22.24 19.81 10.52
C ALA A 39 -20.91 20.17 9.84
N ALA A 40 -20.72 19.49 8.66
CA ALA A 40 -19.65 19.70 7.70
C ALA A 40 -19.41 21.19 7.38
N GLY A 41 -18.46 21.78 8.08
CA GLY A 41 -17.81 23.04 7.77
C GLY A 41 -16.32 22.79 7.67
N ALA A 42 -15.63 23.57 6.84
CA ALA A 42 -14.19 23.50 6.66
C ALA A 42 -13.46 23.38 8.02
N PRO A 43 -12.36 22.59 8.13
CA PRO A 43 -11.63 22.45 9.37
C PRO A 43 -11.14 23.83 9.84
N SER A 44 -11.60 24.26 11.01
CA SER A 44 -11.10 25.46 11.66
C SER A 44 -9.59 25.30 11.89
N ALA A 45 -8.84 26.36 11.58
CA ALA A 45 -7.40 26.38 11.83
C ALA A 45 -7.10 25.96 13.27
N PRO A 46 -6.09 25.08 13.48
CA PRO A 46 -5.72 24.65 14.82
C PRO A 46 -5.22 25.85 15.66
N PRO A 47 -5.38 25.80 16.99
CA PRO A 47 -4.92 26.90 17.86
C PRO A 47 -3.40 27.11 17.69
N PRO A 48 -2.94 28.38 17.77
CA PRO A 48 -1.51 28.69 17.62
C PRO A 48 -0.68 27.97 18.70
N PRO A 49 0.58 27.59 18.39
CA PRO A 49 1.45 26.93 19.34
C PRO A 49 1.71 27.81 20.55
N ALA A 50 1.78 27.20 21.74
CA ALA A 50 2.17 27.89 22.94
C ALA A 50 3.57 28.52 22.76
N PRO A 51 3.80 29.78 23.20
CA PRO A 51 5.10 30.41 23.05
C PRO A 51 6.15 29.63 23.85
N GLY A 52 7.21 29.16 23.18
CA GLY A 52 8.33 28.45 23.81
C GLY A 52 8.85 27.20 23.15
N GLY A 53 8.29 26.76 22.01
CA GLY A 53 8.85 25.62 21.26
C GLY A 53 10.13 26.03 20.54
N SER A 54 11.28 25.38 20.85
CA SER A 54 12.52 25.59 20.10
C SER A 54 12.38 24.94 18.70
N ASP A 55 12.56 25.75 17.65
CA ASP A 55 12.64 25.26 16.28
C ASP A 55 14.04 24.66 16.06
N VAL A 56 14.18 23.36 16.32
CA VAL A 56 15.42 22.62 16.09
C VAL A 56 15.22 21.65 14.94
N ASP A 57 16.14 21.64 14.00
CA ASP A 57 16.10 20.73 12.85
C ASP A 57 16.52 19.30 13.22
N ASP A 58 17.28 19.14 14.29
CA ASP A 58 17.66 17.86 14.87
C ASP A 58 17.34 17.84 16.36
N LEU A 59 16.52 16.88 16.78
CA LEU A 59 16.09 16.74 18.19
C LEU A 59 17.21 16.38 19.15
N ILE A 60 18.38 15.93 18.66
CA ILE A 60 19.59 15.76 19.51
C ILE A 60 19.99 17.09 20.13
N HIS A 61 19.73 18.21 19.46
CA HIS A 61 20.06 19.55 19.93
C HIS A 61 18.95 20.21 20.76
N LEU A 62 17.90 19.45 21.12
CA LEU A 62 16.82 19.97 21.96
C LEU A 62 17.36 20.30 23.36
N ARG A 63 17.20 21.55 23.79
CA ARG A 63 17.69 22.02 25.09
C ARG A 63 16.69 21.67 26.20
N GLY A 64 17.22 21.26 27.37
CA GLY A 64 16.41 20.94 28.57
C GLY A 64 16.21 19.43 28.75
N PRO A 65 15.37 19.03 29.73
CA PRO A 65 15.12 17.61 29.97
C PRO A 65 14.34 17.01 28.80
N LEU A 66 14.83 15.87 28.31
CA LEU A 66 14.22 15.13 27.21
C LEU A 66 12.99 14.37 27.73
N THR A 67 11.83 15.02 27.70
CA THR A 67 10.55 14.42 28.08
C THR A 67 9.66 14.24 26.85
N GLU A 68 8.69 13.34 26.94
CA GLU A 68 7.72 13.13 25.86
C GLU A 68 6.99 14.44 25.50
N ASP A 69 6.60 15.22 26.52
CA ASP A 69 5.95 16.51 26.30
C ASP A 69 6.84 17.54 25.60
N ALA A 70 8.14 17.56 25.89
CA ALA A 70 9.09 18.44 25.22
C ALA A 70 9.26 18.06 23.74
N LEU A 71 9.37 16.77 23.45
CA LEU A 71 9.43 16.26 22.07
C LEU A 71 8.15 16.57 21.29
N VAL A 72 6.99 16.30 21.89
CA VAL A 72 5.69 16.59 21.28
C VAL A 72 5.54 18.08 20.96
N ARG A 73 5.89 18.96 21.89
CA ARG A 73 5.83 20.42 21.67
C ARG A 73 6.78 20.87 20.55
N ALA A 74 8.00 20.34 20.50
CA ALA A 74 8.94 20.65 19.44
C ALA A 74 8.41 20.22 18.06
N LEU A 75 7.88 19.00 17.94
CA LEU A 75 7.30 18.50 16.71
C LEU A 75 6.03 19.27 16.30
N GLN A 76 5.18 19.63 17.26
CA GLN A 76 4.01 20.48 17.02
C GLN A 76 4.40 21.85 16.47
N ALA A 77 5.37 22.51 17.09
CA ALA A 77 5.86 23.81 16.62
C ALA A 77 6.36 23.71 15.17
N ARG A 78 7.11 22.68 14.84
CA ARG A 78 7.59 22.44 13.46
C ARG A 78 6.44 22.17 12.49
N PHE A 79 5.46 21.37 12.89
CA PHE A 79 4.28 21.10 12.07
C PHE A 79 3.52 22.37 11.70
N TYR A 80 3.29 23.28 12.64
CA TYR A 80 2.64 24.57 12.39
C TYR A 80 3.43 25.49 11.47
N HIS A 81 4.75 25.31 11.40
CA HIS A 81 5.61 26.03 10.46
C HIS A 81 5.79 25.28 9.13
N ASN A 82 4.95 24.26 8.84
CA ASN A 82 5.03 23.39 7.66
C ASN A 82 6.38 22.65 7.52
N LYS A 83 7.08 22.42 8.63
CA LYS A 83 8.30 21.63 8.70
C LYS A 83 7.95 20.21 9.12
N PHE A 84 7.67 19.36 8.14
CA PHE A 84 7.15 18.01 8.39
C PHE A 84 8.23 16.95 8.59
N TYR A 85 9.49 17.33 8.47
CA TYR A 85 10.64 16.44 8.67
C TYR A 85 11.54 16.97 9.77
N THR A 86 12.00 16.08 10.66
CA THR A 86 12.87 16.42 11.80
C THR A 86 13.86 15.29 12.01
N SER A 87 15.15 15.61 12.07
CA SER A 87 16.20 14.63 12.30
C SER A 87 16.28 14.23 13.77
N VAL A 88 16.72 13.01 14.03
CA VAL A 88 17.23 12.51 15.32
C VAL A 88 18.52 11.74 15.00
N GLY A 89 19.61 12.43 14.80
CA GLY A 89 20.85 11.86 14.28
C GLY A 89 20.61 11.19 12.91
N PRO A 90 20.85 9.88 12.77
CA PRO A 90 20.66 9.16 11.50
C PRO A 90 19.18 8.85 11.19
N ILE A 91 18.26 9.11 12.11
CA ILE A 91 16.83 8.82 11.94
C ILE A 91 16.14 10.10 11.46
N LEU A 92 15.25 9.97 10.48
CA LEU A 92 14.39 11.04 10.01
C LEU A 92 12.95 10.78 10.42
N ILE A 93 12.40 11.63 11.29
CA ILE A 93 10.98 11.63 11.64
C ILE A 93 10.21 12.36 10.56
N ALA A 94 9.23 11.70 9.96
CA ALA A 94 8.32 12.28 8.99
C ALA A 94 6.90 12.38 9.57
N MET A 95 6.37 13.59 9.64
CA MET A 95 5.00 13.85 10.06
C MET A 95 4.09 13.92 8.83
N ASN A 96 2.99 13.18 8.84
CA ASN A 96 2.03 13.22 7.74
C ASN A 96 1.19 14.51 7.84
N ALA A 97 1.29 15.33 6.80
CA ALA A 97 0.50 16.58 6.71
C ALA A 97 -0.96 16.34 6.28
N TYR A 98 -1.34 15.09 5.93
CA TYR A 98 -2.66 14.73 5.39
C TYR A 98 -3.11 15.59 4.19
N THR A 99 -2.16 16.15 3.45
CA THR A 99 -2.43 16.85 2.20
C THR A 99 -2.49 15.83 1.06
N ASP A 100 -3.37 16.05 0.09
CA ASP A 100 -3.38 15.25 -1.14
C ASP A 100 -2.15 15.61 -1.99
N ALA A 101 -1.10 14.84 -1.80
CA ALA A 101 0.15 15.03 -2.53
C ALA A 101 0.20 14.26 -3.86
N GLY A 102 -0.89 13.57 -4.22
CA GLY A 102 -0.98 12.75 -5.42
C GLY A 102 -0.03 11.54 -5.41
N ASN A 103 0.12 10.90 -6.56
CA ASN A 103 1.06 9.81 -6.76
C ASN A 103 2.41 10.34 -7.26
N ALA A 104 3.43 10.28 -6.44
CA ALA A 104 4.77 10.78 -6.77
C ALA A 104 5.42 10.05 -7.97
N LEU A 105 4.95 8.86 -8.33
CA LEU A 105 5.44 8.09 -9.47
C LEU A 105 4.70 8.42 -10.78
N THR A 106 3.67 9.28 -10.75
CA THR A 106 2.99 9.71 -11.98
C THR A 106 3.96 10.53 -12.85
N PRO A 107 4.13 10.21 -14.13
CA PRO A 107 4.85 11.06 -15.07
C PRO A 107 4.25 12.48 -15.06
N GLY A 108 5.07 13.51 -14.98
CA GLY A 108 4.60 14.90 -14.91
C GLY A 108 4.08 15.36 -13.54
N ALA A 109 4.00 14.50 -12.52
CA ALA A 109 3.73 14.96 -11.16
C ALA A 109 4.75 16.03 -10.75
N ALA A 110 4.27 17.15 -10.22
CA ALA A 110 5.14 18.19 -9.70
C ALA A 110 6.17 17.55 -8.75
N ARG A 111 7.45 17.89 -8.92
CA ARG A 111 8.49 17.41 -7.99
C ARG A 111 8.08 17.88 -6.61
N ALA A 112 7.59 16.94 -5.80
CA ALA A 112 7.35 17.22 -4.39
C ALA A 112 8.68 17.66 -3.80
N HIS A 113 8.82 18.98 -3.54
CA HIS A 113 10.04 19.53 -2.97
C HIS A 113 10.12 19.05 -1.52
N ARG A 114 10.83 17.93 -1.33
CA ARG A 114 11.11 17.30 -0.02
C ARG A 114 12.62 17.18 0.09
N PRO A 115 13.31 18.28 0.44
CA PRO A 115 14.78 18.32 0.46
C PRO A 115 15.37 17.27 1.42
N GLU A 116 14.68 16.97 2.52
CA GLU A 116 15.13 16.00 3.52
C GLU A 116 15.15 14.58 2.94
N LEU A 117 14.10 14.16 2.22
CA LEU A 117 14.07 12.86 1.56
C LEU A 117 15.08 12.79 0.39
N ALA A 118 15.25 13.91 -0.33
CA ALA A 118 16.26 13.98 -1.38
C ALA A 118 17.68 13.82 -0.83
N ARG A 119 17.96 14.46 0.30
CA ARG A 119 19.26 14.34 0.99
C ARG A 119 19.51 12.91 1.43
N LEU A 120 18.52 12.25 2.01
CA LEU A 120 18.61 10.85 2.44
C LEU A 120 19.04 9.93 1.29
N VAL A 121 18.45 10.11 0.10
CA VAL A 121 18.81 9.33 -1.10
C VAL A 121 20.24 9.65 -1.56
N LEU A 122 20.60 10.93 -1.62
CA LEU A 122 21.96 11.35 -2.01
C LEU A 122 23.04 10.79 -1.06
N ASP A 123 22.77 10.83 0.24
CA ASP A 123 23.68 10.30 1.25
C ASP A 123 23.83 8.77 1.10
N ALA A 124 22.73 8.05 0.86
CA ALA A 124 22.76 6.61 0.62
C ALA A 124 23.54 6.24 -0.66
N VAL A 125 23.33 6.98 -1.77
CA VAL A 125 24.08 6.77 -3.02
C VAL A 125 25.55 7.05 -2.85
N ARG A 126 25.94 8.16 -2.18
CA ARG A 126 27.32 8.49 -1.89
C ARG A 126 27.99 7.45 -1.01
N HIS A 127 27.34 7.08 0.10
CA HIS A 127 27.87 6.07 1.02
C HIS A 127 28.11 4.73 0.34
N GLN A 128 27.19 4.34 -0.54
CA GLN A 128 27.34 3.13 -1.34
C GLN A 128 28.52 3.25 -2.31
N ALA A 129 28.67 4.39 -2.99
CA ALA A 129 29.77 4.63 -3.93
C ALA A 129 31.15 4.64 -3.22
N ASP A 130 31.22 5.29 -2.04
CA ASP A 130 32.46 5.45 -1.29
C ASP A 130 32.92 4.15 -0.60
N THR A 131 31.99 3.33 -0.13
CA THR A 131 32.28 2.15 0.68
C THR A 131 32.11 0.82 -0.04
N GLY A 132 31.40 0.79 -1.15
CA GLY A 132 30.95 -0.43 -1.81
C GLY A 132 29.90 -1.23 -1.01
N CYS A 133 29.47 -0.71 0.14
CA CYS A 133 28.54 -1.41 1.02
C CYS A 133 27.08 -1.12 0.64
N PRO A 134 26.20 -2.14 0.60
CA PRO A 134 24.77 -1.93 0.39
C PRO A 134 24.18 -0.99 1.45
N GLN A 135 23.30 -0.10 1.01
CA GLN A 135 22.59 0.83 1.88
C GLN A 135 21.13 0.41 2.01
N ALA A 136 20.52 0.68 3.17
CA ALA A 136 19.12 0.38 3.41
C ALA A 136 18.40 1.61 3.98
N ILE A 137 17.26 1.99 3.35
CA ILE A 137 16.34 2.99 3.87
C ILE A 137 15.11 2.25 4.40
N ILE A 138 14.92 2.29 5.71
CA ILE A 138 13.84 1.56 6.38
C ILE A 138 12.72 2.54 6.71
N LEU A 139 11.50 2.24 6.26
CA LEU A 139 10.30 3.03 6.53
C LEU A 139 9.46 2.33 7.58
N SER A 140 9.30 2.95 8.74
CA SER A 140 8.51 2.46 9.85
C SER A 140 7.39 3.44 10.24
N GLY A 141 6.33 2.95 10.84
CA GLY A 141 5.21 3.76 11.31
C GLY A 141 3.87 3.06 11.21
N VAL A 142 2.85 3.61 11.90
CA VAL A 142 1.48 3.09 11.89
C VAL A 142 0.83 3.20 10.51
N SER A 143 -0.30 2.48 10.32
CA SER A 143 -1.09 2.63 9.09
C SER A 143 -1.56 4.07 8.91
N GLY A 144 -1.45 4.61 7.69
CA GLY A 144 -1.79 6.01 7.41
C GLY A 144 -0.70 7.04 7.72
N SER A 145 0.47 6.64 8.26
CA SER A 145 1.57 7.58 8.56
C SER A 145 2.29 8.15 7.32
N GLY A 146 2.01 7.65 6.12
CA GLY A 146 2.60 8.14 4.86
C GLY A 146 3.78 7.33 4.33
N LYS A 147 4.10 6.15 4.90
CA LYS A 147 5.22 5.30 4.44
C LYS A 147 5.21 5.04 2.94
N THR A 148 4.09 4.63 2.38
CA THR A 148 3.95 4.35 0.95
C THR A 148 4.19 5.59 0.10
N HIS A 149 3.75 6.76 0.55
CA HIS A 149 4.02 8.02 -0.13
C HIS A 149 5.51 8.35 -0.08
N ALA A 150 6.11 8.28 1.10
CA ALA A 150 7.53 8.54 1.29
C ALA A 150 8.41 7.64 0.41
N SER A 151 8.07 6.35 0.28
CA SER A 151 8.83 5.44 -0.59
C SER A 151 8.74 5.81 -2.07
N MET A 152 7.57 6.21 -2.54
CA MET A 152 7.42 6.66 -3.93
C MET A 152 8.26 7.90 -4.20
N VAL A 153 8.34 8.83 -3.22
CA VAL A 153 9.20 10.01 -3.32
C VAL A 153 10.68 9.61 -3.33
N LEU A 154 11.10 8.72 -2.43
CA LEU A 154 12.47 8.22 -2.37
C LEU A 154 12.88 7.51 -3.66
N LEU A 155 12.03 6.62 -4.17
CA LEU A 155 12.28 5.92 -5.44
C LEU A 155 12.39 6.90 -6.61
N ARG A 156 11.48 7.85 -6.71
CA ARG A 156 11.56 8.87 -7.76
C ARG A 156 12.89 9.63 -7.68
N ARG A 157 13.32 10.02 -6.49
CA ARG A 157 14.60 10.70 -6.29
C ARG A 157 15.79 9.82 -6.64
N LEU A 158 15.73 8.54 -6.32
CA LEU A 158 16.78 7.60 -6.69
C LEU A 158 16.90 7.47 -8.22
N PHE A 159 15.76 7.42 -8.94
CA PHE A 159 15.76 7.44 -10.40
C PHE A 159 16.22 8.79 -10.98
N ASP A 160 15.89 9.92 -10.36
CA ASP A 160 16.41 11.23 -10.77
C ASP A 160 17.95 11.29 -10.67
N VAL A 161 18.54 10.63 -9.65
CA VAL A 161 19.98 10.68 -9.37
C VAL A 161 20.75 9.63 -10.19
N ALA A 162 20.24 8.42 -10.29
CA ALA A 162 20.97 7.28 -10.85
C ALA A 162 20.28 6.61 -12.05
N GLY A 163 19.02 6.86 -12.28
CA GLY A 163 18.20 6.12 -13.24
C GLY A 163 17.87 6.84 -14.55
N GLY A 164 18.41 8.02 -14.78
CA GLY A 164 18.07 8.82 -15.98
C GLY A 164 16.72 9.51 -15.95
N GLY A 165 16.03 9.51 -14.81
CA GLY A 165 14.82 10.26 -14.56
C GLY A 165 13.50 9.52 -14.89
N PRO A 166 12.35 10.24 -14.78
CA PRO A 166 11.02 9.64 -14.85
C PRO A 166 10.55 9.30 -16.27
N GLU A 167 11.27 9.71 -17.29
CA GLU A 167 10.93 9.42 -18.69
C GLU A 167 11.47 8.06 -19.17
N THR A 168 12.33 7.43 -18.40
CA THR A 168 12.90 6.12 -18.74
C THR A 168 11.84 5.01 -18.66
N ASP A 169 11.97 3.99 -19.51
CA ASP A 169 11.08 2.83 -19.48
C ASP A 169 11.19 2.08 -18.15
N ALA A 170 12.38 2.03 -17.56
CA ALA A 170 12.58 1.44 -16.24
C ALA A 170 11.73 2.12 -15.16
N PHE A 171 11.63 3.46 -15.17
CA PHE A 171 10.76 4.18 -14.25
C PHE A 171 9.27 3.94 -14.55
N LYS A 172 8.88 3.93 -15.83
CA LYS A 172 7.50 3.63 -16.24
C LYS A 172 7.06 2.24 -15.79
N HIS A 173 7.92 1.23 -15.94
CA HIS A 173 7.65 -0.12 -15.45
C HIS A 173 7.55 -0.16 -13.92
N LEU A 174 8.41 0.54 -13.20
CA LEU A 174 8.33 0.65 -11.74
C LEU A 174 7.01 1.28 -11.30
N ALA A 175 6.61 2.38 -11.91
CA ALA A 175 5.35 3.08 -11.61
C ALA A 175 4.12 2.20 -11.90
N ALA A 176 4.16 1.46 -13.01
CA ALA A 176 3.13 0.47 -13.37
C ALA A 176 3.06 -0.65 -12.34
N ALA A 177 4.20 -1.22 -11.93
CA ALA A 177 4.25 -2.26 -10.92
C ALA A 177 3.67 -1.80 -9.58
N PHE A 178 4.00 -0.59 -9.13
CA PHE A 178 3.41 0.00 -7.91
C PHE A 178 1.89 0.17 -8.02
N THR A 179 1.38 0.60 -9.17
CA THR A 179 -0.07 0.74 -9.40
C THR A 179 -0.76 -0.62 -9.31
N VAL A 180 -0.18 -1.66 -9.93
CA VAL A 180 -0.71 -3.02 -9.86
C VAL A 180 -0.71 -3.54 -8.42
N LEU A 181 0.41 -3.44 -7.73
CA LEU A 181 0.56 -3.92 -6.35
C LEU A 181 -0.35 -3.16 -5.36
N ARG A 182 -0.57 -1.86 -5.57
CA ARG A 182 -1.51 -1.10 -4.75
C ARG A 182 -2.94 -1.60 -4.90
N SER A 183 -3.40 -1.90 -6.08
CA SER A 183 -4.75 -2.44 -6.28
C SER A 183 -4.92 -3.82 -5.64
N LEU A 184 -3.91 -4.69 -5.77
CA LEU A 184 -3.92 -6.05 -5.23
C LEU A 184 -3.66 -6.12 -3.72
N GLY A 185 -2.86 -5.22 -3.17
CA GLY A 185 -2.34 -5.31 -1.80
C GLY A 185 -2.85 -4.23 -0.84
N THR A 186 -3.82 -3.36 -1.24
CA THR A 186 -4.40 -2.37 -0.34
C THR A 186 -5.89 -2.57 -0.13
N ALA A 187 -6.36 -2.18 1.04
CA ALA A 187 -7.76 -2.24 1.42
C ALA A 187 -8.17 -1.01 2.23
N ALA A 188 -9.47 -0.70 2.24
CA ALA A 188 -10.00 0.32 3.13
C ALA A 188 -10.27 -0.28 4.51
N THR A 189 -9.61 0.30 5.52
CA THR A 189 -9.82 0.01 6.94
C THR A 189 -10.56 1.16 7.60
N ARG A 190 -10.99 0.97 8.85
CA ARG A 190 -11.65 2.04 9.62
C ARG A 190 -10.79 3.29 9.80
N ALA A 191 -9.46 3.12 9.90
CA ALA A 191 -8.52 4.20 10.14
C ALA A 191 -7.90 4.77 8.86
N ASN A 192 -7.90 4.01 7.75
CA ASN A 192 -7.19 4.42 6.53
C ASN A 192 -7.88 3.81 5.30
N SER A 193 -8.38 4.68 4.42
CA SER A 193 -9.05 4.27 3.17
C SER A 193 -8.14 3.54 2.18
N HIS A 194 -6.82 3.65 2.33
CA HIS A 194 -5.81 3.05 1.46
C HIS A 194 -4.69 2.38 2.29
N SER A 195 -5.08 1.48 3.18
CA SER A 195 -4.16 0.74 4.04
C SER A 195 -3.45 -0.34 3.25
N SER A 196 -2.12 -0.27 3.17
CA SER A 196 -1.30 -1.35 2.60
C SER A 196 -1.35 -2.57 3.52
N ARG A 197 -1.72 -3.72 2.95
CA ARG A 197 -1.86 -5.01 3.64
C ARG A 197 -0.79 -6.00 3.20
N ILE A 198 0.28 -5.51 2.60
CA ILE A 198 1.41 -6.26 2.08
C ILE A 198 2.69 -5.48 2.36
N GLY A 199 3.76 -6.16 2.72
CA GLY A 199 5.09 -5.59 2.83
C GLY A 199 5.82 -5.59 1.49
N HIS A 200 6.65 -4.59 1.27
CA HIS A 200 7.51 -4.51 0.10
C HIS A 200 8.96 -4.34 0.52
N PHE A 201 9.83 -5.07 -0.14
CA PHE A 201 11.27 -4.86 -0.15
C PHE A 201 11.68 -4.52 -1.58
N ILE A 202 12.20 -3.31 -1.79
CA ILE A 202 12.60 -2.83 -3.10
C ILE A 202 14.12 -2.78 -3.14
N GLU A 203 14.68 -3.63 -3.96
CA GLU A 203 16.11 -3.71 -4.21
C GLU A 203 16.43 -2.92 -5.48
N VAL A 204 17.35 -1.96 -5.35
CA VAL A 204 17.83 -1.16 -6.48
C VAL A 204 19.34 -1.33 -6.59
N GLN A 205 19.78 -1.88 -7.71
CA GLN A 205 21.19 -2.04 -8.01
C GLN A 205 21.70 -0.82 -8.75
N VAL A 206 22.74 -0.19 -8.18
CA VAL A 206 23.42 0.97 -8.76
C VAL A 206 24.88 0.57 -9.02
N THR A 207 25.34 0.75 -10.25
CA THR A 207 26.73 0.47 -10.66
C THR A 207 27.26 1.71 -11.37
N ASP A 208 28.43 2.17 -10.96
CA ASP A 208 29.09 3.36 -11.52
C ASP A 208 28.16 4.61 -11.56
N GLY A 209 27.36 4.78 -10.51
CA GLY A 209 26.41 5.88 -10.40
C GLY A 209 25.15 5.76 -11.28
N ALA A 210 25.01 4.66 -12.04
CA ALA A 210 23.86 4.39 -12.88
C ALA A 210 23.00 3.23 -12.34
N LEU A 211 21.69 3.37 -12.47
CA LEU A 211 20.72 2.34 -12.09
C LEU A 211 20.77 1.20 -13.11
N TYR A 212 21.12 0.01 -12.63
CA TYR A 212 21.21 -1.19 -13.45
C TYR A 212 19.93 -2.04 -13.41
N ARG A 213 19.36 -2.23 -12.21
CA ARG A 213 18.23 -3.15 -12.01
C ARG A 213 17.41 -2.74 -10.79
N THR A 214 16.09 -2.94 -10.90
CA THR A 214 15.16 -2.83 -9.77
C THR A 214 14.36 -4.10 -9.62
N LYS A 215 14.22 -4.58 -8.37
CA LYS A 215 13.35 -5.71 -8.01
C LYS A 215 12.42 -5.30 -6.88
N ILE A 216 11.18 -5.76 -6.95
CA ILE A 216 10.19 -5.58 -5.87
C ILE A 216 9.87 -6.97 -5.33
N HIS A 217 10.15 -7.17 -4.04
CA HIS A 217 9.79 -8.38 -3.31
C HIS A 217 8.59 -8.06 -2.44
N CYS A 218 7.55 -8.89 -2.53
CA CYS A 218 6.33 -8.76 -1.75
C CYS A 218 6.31 -9.85 -0.66
N TYR A 219 5.88 -9.50 0.55
CA TYR A 219 5.82 -10.42 1.67
C TYR A 219 4.69 -10.05 2.65
N PHE A 220 4.29 -11.02 3.48
CA PHE A 220 3.26 -10.83 4.51
C PHE A 220 1.93 -10.26 4.01
N LEU A 221 1.42 -10.79 2.89
CA LEU A 221 0.05 -10.47 2.47
C LEU A 221 -0.93 -10.95 3.56
N GLU A 222 -1.84 -10.07 3.98
CA GLU A 222 -2.94 -10.43 4.92
C GLU A 222 -3.97 -11.31 4.21
N GLN A 223 -3.67 -12.62 4.09
CA GLN A 223 -4.50 -13.59 3.36
C GLN A 223 -5.89 -13.75 3.96
N THR A 224 -6.01 -13.66 5.27
CA THR A 224 -7.30 -13.80 5.99
C THR A 224 -8.33 -12.74 5.59
N ARG A 225 -7.88 -11.58 5.10
CA ARG A 225 -8.77 -10.52 4.62
C ARG A 225 -9.60 -10.93 3.42
N VAL A 226 -9.09 -11.81 2.55
CA VAL A 226 -9.82 -12.29 1.37
C VAL A 226 -11.10 -12.98 1.80
N VAL A 227 -11.02 -13.88 2.77
CA VAL A 227 -12.14 -14.72 3.20
C VAL A 227 -13.00 -14.07 4.28
N ARG A 228 -12.42 -13.20 5.11
CA ARG A 228 -13.11 -12.53 6.21
C ARG A 228 -12.50 -11.17 6.52
N PRO A 229 -12.87 -10.11 5.79
CA PRO A 229 -12.48 -8.76 6.17
C PRO A 229 -13.10 -8.42 7.54
N PRO A 230 -12.40 -7.65 8.41
CA PRO A 230 -12.94 -7.18 9.67
C PRO A 230 -14.25 -6.40 9.46
N PRO A 231 -15.21 -6.47 10.42
CA PRO A 231 -16.49 -5.76 10.29
C PRO A 231 -16.31 -4.26 10.04
N GLY A 232 -17.00 -3.74 9.01
CA GLY A 232 -16.93 -2.33 8.61
C GLY A 232 -15.66 -1.95 7.81
N GLU A 233 -14.86 -2.92 7.40
CA GLU A 233 -13.73 -2.74 6.48
C GLU A 233 -14.01 -3.39 5.13
N ARG A 234 -13.33 -2.91 4.08
CA ARG A 234 -13.44 -3.51 2.74
C ARG A 234 -12.41 -4.64 2.56
N ASN A 235 -12.71 -5.54 1.66
CA ASN A 235 -11.72 -6.43 1.08
C ASN A 235 -10.73 -5.64 0.20
N TYR A 236 -9.82 -6.31 -0.47
CA TYR A 236 -8.84 -5.68 -1.35
C TYR A 236 -9.53 -4.85 -2.45
N HIS A 237 -8.95 -3.68 -2.74
CA HIS A 237 -9.53 -2.74 -3.70
C HIS A 237 -9.77 -3.34 -5.07
N ILE A 238 -8.89 -4.23 -5.52
CA ILE A 238 -8.97 -4.84 -6.85
C ILE A 238 -10.32 -5.51 -7.11
N PHE A 239 -10.93 -6.15 -6.13
CA PHE A 239 -12.21 -6.83 -6.31
C PHE A 239 -13.36 -5.87 -6.62
N TYR A 240 -13.39 -4.72 -5.97
CA TYR A 240 -14.39 -3.68 -6.22
C TYR A 240 -14.10 -2.94 -7.53
N GLN A 241 -12.83 -2.67 -7.82
CA GLN A 241 -12.38 -2.07 -9.07
C GLN A 241 -12.74 -2.95 -10.27
N LEU A 242 -12.55 -4.26 -10.15
CA LEU A 242 -12.94 -5.25 -11.14
C LEU A 242 -14.44 -5.17 -11.41
N LEU A 243 -15.28 -5.23 -10.38
CA LEU A 243 -16.74 -5.16 -10.56
C LEU A 243 -17.22 -3.84 -11.16
N ALA A 244 -16.55 -2.72 -10.86
CA ALA A 244 -16.90 -1.41 -11.39
C ALA A 244 -16.41 -1.14 -12.82
N GLY A 245 -15.33 -1.80 -13.24
CA GLY A 245 -14.66 -1.48 -14.51
C GLY A 245 -14.81 -2.50 -15.63
N LEU A 246 -15.30 -3.72 -15.35
CA LEU A 246 -15.53 -4.74 -16.37
C LEU A 246 -16.64 -4.34 -17.34
N THR A 247 -16.40 -4.53 -18.64
CA THR A 247 -17.43 -4.46 -19.67
C THR A 247 -18.42 -5.64 -19.55
N PRO A 248 -19.65 -5.55 -20.12
CA PRO A 248 -20.59 -6.67 -20.14
C PRO A 248 -19.99 -7.94 -20.73
N ASP A 249 -19.24 -7.84 -21.83
CA ASP A 249 -18.60 -8.98 -22.48
C ASP A 249 -17.51 -9.60 -21.58
N GLU A 250 -16.71 -8.79 -20.91
CA GLU A 250 -15.69 -9.26 -19.96
C GLU A 250 -16.36 -9.94 -18.74
N ARG A 251 -17.50 -9.42 -18.26
CA ARG A 251 -18.26 -10.05 -17.17
C ARG A 251 -18.78 -11.43 -17.57
N SER A 252 -19.32 -11.56 -18.79
CA SER A 252 -19.82 -12.82 -19.30
C SER A 252 -18.70 -13.85 -19.43
N GLN A 253 -17.53 -13.46 -19.96
CA GLN A 253 -16.36 -14.33 -20.07
C GLN A 253 -15.82 -14.80 -18.71
N LEU A 254 -16.07 -14.04 -17.65
CA LEU A 254 -15.62 -14.32 -16.29
C LEU A 254 -16.69 -14.95 -15.41
N HIS A 255 -17.87 -15.29 -15.96
CA HIS A 255 -19.02 -15.82 -15.23
C HIS A 255 -19.49 -14.91 -14.08
N LEU A 256 -19.33 -13.58 -14.26
CA LEU A 256 -19.73 -12.57 -13.27
C LEU A 256 -20.99 -11.79 -13.68
N ASP A 257 -21.75 -12.28 -14.67
CA ASP A 257 -23.01 -11.67 -15.08
C ASP A 257 -24.01 -11.65 -13.92
N GLY A 258 -24.60 -10.47 -13.69
CA GLY A 258 -25.59 -10.28 -12.63
C GLY A 258 -25.03 -10.16 -11.22
N TYR A 259 -23.77 -10.48 -10.98
CA TYR A 259 -23.15 -10.33 -9.65
C TYR A 259 -22.81 -8.87 -9.36
N CYS A 260 -23.23 -8.41 -8.20
CA CYS A 260 -22.72 -7.18 -7.58
C CYS A 260 -21.93 -7.50 -6.29
N ALA A 261 -21.35 -6.49 -5.66
CA ALA A 261 -20.54 -6.72 -4.46
C ALA A 261 -21.36 -7.32 -3.28
N ALA A 262 -22.67 -7.08 -3.24
CA ALA A 262 -23.54 -7.64 -2.20
C ALA A 262 -23.81 -9.14 -2.39
N ASP A 263 -23.75 -9.65 -3.62
CA ASP A 263 -23.99 -11.04 -3.96
C ASP A 263 -22.76 -11.92 -3.74
N LEU A 264 -21.58 -11.30 -3.60
CA LEU A 264 -20.31 -11.97 -3.41
C LEU A 264 -19.92 -11.96 -1.93
N ARG A 265 -19.95 -13.15 -1.32
CA ARG A 265 -19.71 -13.35 0.12
C ARG A 265 -18.49 -12.62 0.65
N TYR A 266 -17.38 -12.62 -0.10
CA TYR A 266 -16.14 -11.97 0.33
C TYR A 266 -16.21 -10.44 0.28
N LEU A 267 -17.24 -9.85 -0.35
CA LEU A 267 -17.39 -8.41 -0.51
C LEU A 267 -18.62 -7.84 0.21
N SER A 268 -19.55 -8.68 0.63
CA SER A 268 -20.89 -8.30 1.13
C SER A 268 -20.90 -7.49 2.44
N THR A 269 -19.76 -7.35 3.11
CA THR A 269 -19.65 -6.70 4.43
C THR A 269 -19.61 -5.17 4.39
N CYS A 270 -19.58 -4.55 3.21
CA CYS A 270 -19.37 -3.12 3.07
C CYS A 270 -20.43 -2.45 2.17
N SER A 271 -20.90 -1.25 2.57
CA SER A 271 -21.87 -0.47 1.79
C SER A 271 -21.26 0.03 0.47
N PRO A 272 -21.90 -0.23 -0.70
CA PRO A 272 -21.30 -0.05 -2.02
C PRO A 272 -21.21 1.39 -2.53
N ARG A 273 -21.93 2.36 -1.96
CA ARG A 273 -22.37 3.55 -2.71
C ARG A 273 -21.40 4.71 -2.91
N ARG A 274 -20.16 4.73 -2.37
CA ARG A 274 -19.36 5.96 -2.41
C ARG A 274 -18.14 5.96 -3.34
N ALA A 275 -17.82 4.86 -4.00
CA ALA A 275 -16.54 4.69 -4.71
C ALA A 275 -16.62 4.12 -6.13
N GLU A 276 -17.80 3.81 -6.67
CA GLU A 276 -17.91 3.09 -7.95
C GLU A 276 -17.22 3.79 -9.13
N ALA A 277 -17.45 5.09 -9.30
CA ALA A 277 -16.81 5.84 -10.41
C ALA A 277 -15.27 5.89 -10.25
N GLU A 278 -14.81 6.04 -9.01
CA GLU A 278 -13.37 6.04 -8.71
C GLU A 278 -12.77 4.63 -8.86
N ASP A 279 -13.47 3.59 -8.42
CA ASP A 279 -13.05 2.20 -8.57
C ASP A 279 -12.96 1.82 -10.06
N GLY A 280 -13.90 2.24 -10.90
CA GLY A 280 -13.86 2.04 -12.36
C GLY A 280 -12.67 2.73 -13.03
N ALA A 281 -12.41 4.00 -12.70
CA ALA A 281 -11.27 4.72 -13.24
C ALA A 281 -9.94 4.06 -12.83
N ARG A 282 -9.84 3.60 -11.58
CA ARG A 282 -8.67 2.86 -11.07
C ARG A 282 -8.49 1.52 -11.76
N PHE A 283 -9.58 0.82 -12.10
CA PHE A 283 -9.51 -0.41 -12.87
C PHE A 283 -8.89 -0.20 -14.25
N HIS A 284 -9.29 0.84 -14.97
CA HIS A 284 -8.72 1.14 -16.27
C HIS A 284 -7.23 1.51 -16.19
N ALA A 285 -6.83 2.26 -15.17
CA ALA A 285 -5.43 2.55 -14.93
C ALA A 285 -4.64 1.27 -14.61
N TRP A 286 -5.19 0.38 -13.78
CA TRP A 286 -4.61 -0.92 -13.45
C TRP A 286 -4.46 -1.81 -14.69
N LYS A 287 -5.49 -1.90 -15.53
CA LYS A 287 -5.47 -2.63 -16.81
C LYS A 287 -4.36 -2.13 -17.73
N SER A 288 -4.23 -0.81 -17.86
CA SER A 288 -3.15 -0.20 -18.65
C SER A 288 -1.77 -0.53 -18.08
N CYS A 289 -1.61 -0.55 -16.76
CA CYS A 289 -0.35 -0.89 -16.11
C CYS A 289 0.04 -2.36 -16.30
N LEU A 290 -0.91 -3.30 -16.34
CA LEU A 290 -0.63 -4.70 -16.71
C LEU A 290 -0.09 -4.79 -18.14
N GLY A 291 -0.65 -4.01 -19.07
CA GLY A 291 -0.15 -3.92 -20.44
C GLY A 291 1.29 -3.41 -20.52
N VAL A 292 1.63 -2.36 -19.76
CA VAL A 292 3.02 -1.85 -19.67
C VAL A 292 3.97 -2.92 -19.14
N LEU A 293 3.52 -3.76 -18.20
CA LEU A 293 4.34 -4.84 -17.63
C LEU A 293 4.38 -6.11 -18.48
N GLY A 294 3.62 -6.18 -19.58
CA GLY A 294 3.50 -7.38 -20.40
C GLY A 294 2.77 -8.53 -19.70
N ILE A 295 1.95 -8.24 -18.68
CA ILE A 295 1.20 -9.26 -17.94
C ILE A 295 -0.15 -9.50 -18.63
N PRO A 296 -0.49 -10.77 -19.00
CA PRO A 296 -1.76 -11.09 -19.63
C PRO A 296 -2.95 -10.72 -18.74
N PHE A 297 -3.70 -9.71 -19.16
CA PHE A 297 -4.80 -9.15 -18.39
C PHE A 297 -5.89 -10.18 -18.05
N LEU A 298 -6.35 -10.95 -19.06
CA LEU A 298 -7.41 -11.92 -18.87
C LEU A 298 -7.04 -13.04 -17.91
N ASP A 299 -5.79 -13.47 -17.89
CA ASP A 299 -5.35 -14.54 -16.99
C ASP A 299 -5.41 -14.09 -15.53
N VAL A 300 -5.03 -12.85 -15.26
CA VAL A 300 -5.17 -12.27 -13.91
C VAL A 300 -6.65 -12.16 -13.52
N LEU A 301 -7.50 -11.69 -14.44
CA LEU A 301 -8.94 -11.59 -14.18
C LEU A 301 -9.60 -12.94 -13.91
N ARG A 302 -9.22 -14.00 -14.66
CA ARG A 302 -9.73 -15.36 -14.43
C ARG A 302 -9.46 -15.83 -13.01
N VAL A 303 -8.25 -15.61 -12.52
CA VAL A 303 -7.88 -15.98 -11.13
C VAL A 303 -8.68 -15.17 -10.12
N LEU A 304 -8.80 -13.84 -10.29
CA LEU A 304 -9.54 -12.98 -9.37
C LEU A 304 -11.04 -13.33 -9.36
N ALA A 305 -11.63 -13.58 -10.52
CA ALA A 305 -13.04 -13.99 -10.64
C ALA A 305 -13.25 -15.36 -9.98
N ALA A 306 -12.37 -16.33 -10.22
CA ALA A 306 -12.45 -17.64 -9.59
C ALA A 306 -12.39 -17.55 -8.06
N VAL A 307 -11.56 -16.68 -7.49
CA VAL A 307 -11.51 -16.42 -6.04
C VAL A 307 -12.84 -15.91 -5.51
N LEU A 308 -13.48 -14.97 -6.22
CA LEU A 308 -14.77 -14.42 -5.82
C LEU A 308 -15.89 -15.48 -5.88
N LEU A 309 -15.94 -16.26 -6.96
CA LEU A 309 -16.92 -17.33 -7.14
C LEU A 309 -16.74 -18.45 -6.09
N LEU A 310 -15.51 -18.85 -5.80
CA LEU A 310 -15.22 -19.81 -4.74
C LEU A 310 -15.67 -19.31 -3.36
N GLY A 311 -15.69 -18.01 -3.15
CA GLY A 311 -16.24 -17.42 -1.92
C GLY A 311 -17.73 -17.74 -1.70
N ASN A 312 -18.49 -17.95 -2.76
CA ASN A 312 -19.91 -18.25 -2.73
C ASN A 312 -20.21 -19.75 -2.59
N VAL A 313 -19.20 -20.60 -2.76
CA VAL A 313 -19.35 -22.05 -2.50
C VAL A 313 -19.41 -22.29 -1.00
N HIS A 314 -20.45 -22.94 -0.53
CA HIS A 314 -20.64 -23.32 0.86
C HIS A 314 -20.60 -24.84 0.98
N PHE A 315 -20.18 -25.31 2.12
CA PHE A 315 -20.24 -26.74 2.47
C PHE A 315 -21.23 -26.92 3.61
N SER A 316 -22.18 -27.81 3.44
CA SER A 316 -23.10 -28.25 4.49
C SER A 316 -22.93 -29.75 4.74
N ASP A 317 -22.92 -30.14 6.00
CA ASP A 317 -22.93 -31.58 6.34
C ASP A 317 -24.30 -32.16 6.00
N ASN A 318 -24.30 -33.26 5.25
CA ASN A 318 -25.51 -34.06 5.05
C ASN A 318 -25.81 -34.95 6.26
N ALA A 319 -26.91 -35.71 6.22
CA ALA A 319 -27.32 -36.60 7.31
C ALA A 319 -26.23 -37.65 7.69
N ASP A 320 -25.33 -37.95 6.77
CA ASP A 320 -24.22 -38.91 6.93
C ASP A 320 -22.91 -38.26 7.36
N GLY A 321 -22.90 -36.93 7.63
CA GLY A 321 -21.71 -36.18 8.00
C GLY A 321 -20.73 -35.95 6.85
N ILE A 322 -21.19 -36.09 5.61
CA ILE A 322 -20.40 -35.83 4.41
C ILE A 322 -20.66 -34.38 3.99
N ALA A 323 -19.61 -33.62 3.82
CA ALA A 323 -19.70 -32.22 3.37
C ALA A 323 -20.14 -32.16 1.89
N GLU A 324 -21.33 -31.65 1.63
CA GLU A 324 -21.84 -31.41 0.29
C GLU A 324 -21.66 -29.95 -0.11
N PRO A 325 -21.18 -29.67 -1.33
CA PRO A 325 -21.05 -28.31 -1.82
C PRO A 325 -22.42 -27.75 -2.18
N ASN A 326 -22.69 -26.54 -1.71
CA ASN A 326 -23.78 -25.71 -2.18
C ASN A 326 -23.17 -24.56 -2.99
N GLY A 327 -23.65 -24.28 -4.19
CA GLY A 327 -23.02 -23.35 -5.16
C GLY A 327 -22.31 -24.11 -6.29
N GLU A 328 -22.98 -25.12 -6.85
CA GLU A 328 -22.44 -25.94 -7.94
C GLU A 328 -22.11 -25.09 -9.18
N ALA A 329 -22.94 -24.09 -9.50
CA ALA A 329 -22.72 -23.19 -10.63
C ALA A 329 -21.42 -22.41 -10.48
N GLU A 330 -21.15 -21.86 -9.29
CA GLU A 330 -19.94 -21.11 -8.97
C GLU A 330 -18.70 -22.03 -8.96
N LEU A 331 -18.86 -23.26 -8.49
CA LEU A 331 -17.78 -24.24 -8.50
C LEU A 331 -17.38 -24.63 -9.93
N VAL A 332 -18.36 -24.87 -10.81
CA VAL A 332 -18.15 -25.16 -12.23
C VAL A 332 -17.51 -23.98 -12.94
N ALA A 333 -18.01 -22.77 -12.71
CA ALA A 333 -17.49 -21.55 -13.29
C ALA A 333 -16.03 -21.29 -12.83
N ALA A 334 -15.76 -21.41 -11.55
CA ALA A 334 -14.40 -21.27 -11.01
C ALA A 334 -13.44 -22.32 -11.59
N GLY A 335 -13.89 -23.58 -11.73
CA GLY A 335 -13.13 -24.64 -12.37
C GLY A 335 -12.80 -24.34 -13.84
N SER A 336 -13.77 -23.82 -14.60
CA SER A 336 -13.59 -23.39 -16.00
C SER A 336 -12.56 -22.26 -16.10
N LEU A 337 -12.64 -21.26 -15.24
CA LEU A 337 -11.71 -20.13 -15.22
C LEU A 337 -10.27 -20.55 -14.88
N LEU A 338 -10.10 -21.53 -14.00
CA LEU A 338 -8.80 -22.06 -13.58
C LEU A 338 -8.26 -23.16 -14.48
N GLY A 339 -9.05 -23.62 -15.46
CA GLY A 339 -8.67 -24.72 -16.35
C GLY A 339 -8.63 -26.08 -15.65
N VAL A 340 -9.40 -26.28 -14.56
CA VAL A 340 -9.50 -27.53 -13.80
C VAL A 340 -10.94 -28.01 -13.75
N GLY A 341 -11.14 -29.34 -13.81
CA GLY A 341 -12.49 -29.90 -13.68
C GLY A 341 -13.09 -29.64 -12.29
N ALA A 342 -14.40 -29.31 -12.22
CA ALA A 342 -15.10 -29.01 -10.97
C ALA A 342 -14.92 -30.13 -9.92
N ALA A 343 -14.96 -31.40 -10.32
CA ALA A 343 -14.75 -32.53 -9.42
C ALA A 343 -13.33 -32.58 -8.84
N ALA A 344 -12.32 -32.17 -9.61
CA ALA A 344 -10.94 -32.09 -9.12
C ALA A 344 -10.75 -30.92 -8.15
N LEU A 345 -11.37 -29.77 -8.46
CA LEU A 345 -11.40 -28.60 -7.59
C LEU A 345 -12.09 -28.92 -6.25
N LEU A 346 -13.25 -29.57 -6.31
CA LEU A 346 -14.00 -30.02 -5.13
C LEU A 346 -13.16 -30.95 -4.22
N ARG A 347 -12.49 -31.94 -4.83
CA ARG A 347 -11.58 -32.83 -4.06
C ARG A 347 -10.45 -32.04 -3.39
N GLY A 348 -9.88 -31.05 -4.09
CA GLY A 348 -8.83 -30.20 -3.52
C GLY A 348 -9.33 -29.36 -2.34
N LEU A 349 -10.56 -28.83 -2.41
CA LEU A 349 -11.17 -28.04 -1.34
C LEU A 349 -11.58 -28.90 -0.14
N GLY A 350 -12.00 -30.15 -0.38
CA GLY A 350 -12.41 -31.12 0.67
C GLY A 350 -11.24 -31.90 1.30
N ALA A 351 -10.04 -31.81 0.72
CA ALA A 351 -8.88 -32.49 1.30
C ALA A 351 -8.49 -31.78 2.62
N ARG A 352 -8.69 -32.46 3.74
CA ARG A 352 -8.12 -32.05 5.02
C ARG A 352 -6.61 -32.26 4.94
N GLY A 353 -5.84 -31.15 5.05
CA GLY A 353 -4.39 -31.20 5.17
C GLY A 353 -3.95 -31.77 6.52
#